data_0c969febf92143b613da75d8535c2fc5
#
_entry.id   0c969febf92143b613da75d8535c2fc5
#
_cell.length_a   1.000
_cell.length_b   1.000
_cell.length_c   1.000
_cell.angle_alpha   90.00
_cell.angle_beta   90.00
_cell.angle_gamma   90.00
#
_symmetry.space_group_name_H-M   'P 1'
#
loop_
_entity.id
_entity.type
_entity.pdbx_description
1 polymer ?
#
loop_
_entity_poly.entity_id
_entity_poly.type
_entity_poly.pdbx_seq_one_letter_code
_entity_poly.pdbx_strand_id
1 'polypeptide(L)'
;MGCSAKDGVLMAIIEAIESHYLELDTASVTFSSLGSYEHLQLRMSARHNAAGGGSHMVYLRFNSDTGGNYTSTFMNAYNGNNVNPNRYTGQTEVYGGGRESGPLDPAASYGVSVVDIYDYANANKNLSLQQLSGVTKGYSNQSYLMTGASLWDNAAAVTSILVYPPSGSFRRGTEISLYGIKSS
;
A
#
# COMPACT_ATOMS: atom_id res chain seq x y z
N MET A 1 41.01 11.82 30.69
CA MET A 1 40.13 10.84 30.06
C MET A 1 39.03 11.60 29.36
N GLY A 2 39.20 11.88 28.07
CA GLY A 2 38.20 12.60 27.28
C GLY A 2 37.25 11.59 26.65
N CYS A 3 36.01 11.60 27.07
CA CYS A 3 34.92 10.91 26.39
C CYS A 3 34.52 11.78 25.21
N SER A 4 34.99 11.45 24.03
CA SER A 4 34.51 12.05 22.77
C SER A 4 33.21 11.35 22.43
N ALA A 5 32.10 11.94 22.86
CA ALA A 5 30.80 11.61 22.29
C ALA A 5 30.82 12.13 20.86
N LYS A 6 30.89 11.24 19.88
CA LYS A 6 30.49 11.57 18.51
C LYS A 6 28.98 11.67 18.53
N ASP A 7 28.49 12.90 18.65
CA ASP A 7 27.10 13.23 18.38
C ASP A 7 26.84 13.04 16.87
N GLY A 8 26.72 11.79 16.45
CA GLY A 8 26.21 11.45 15.14
C GLY A 8 24.72 11.76 15.16
N VAL A 9 24.30 12.83 14.48
CA VAL A 9 22.88 13.07 14.21
C VAL A 9 22.39 11.89 13.37
N LEU A 10 21.62 10.99 14.00
CA LEU A 10 20.93 9.93 13.29
C LEU A 10 19.83 10.58 12.45
N MET A 11 20.01 10.61 11.14
CA MET A 11 18.99 11.05 10.20
C MET A 11 18.32 9.86 9.56
N ALA A 12 16.99 9.80 9.62
CA ALA A 12 16.26 8.85 8.79
C ALA A 12 16.38 9.26 7.32
N ILE A 13 16.76 8.32 6.47
CA ILE A 13 16.91 8.53 5.04
C ILE A 13 15.75 7.82 4.35
N ILE A 14 15.06 8.54 3.47
CA ILE A 14 14.03 7.98 2.59
C ILE A 14 14.56 8.09 1.16
N GLU A 15 14.74 6.96 0.49
CA GLU A 15 15.26 6.88 -0.88
C GLU A 15 14.24 6.23 -1.80
N ALA A 16 14.04 6.77 -3.01
CA ALA A 16 13.22 6.12 -4.02
C ALA A 16 13.95 4.87 -4.53
N ILE A 17 13.26 3.73 -4.48
CA ILE A 17 13.76 2.46 -5.03
C ILE A 17 13.33 2.33 -6.49
N GLU A 18 12.04 2.43 -6.74
CA GLU A 18 11.44 2.24 -8.06
C GLU A 18 10.11 3.01 -8.14
N SER A 19 9.81 3.57 -9.31
CA SER A 19 8.55 4.27 -9.58
C SER A 19 8.01 3.84 -10.93
N HIS A 20 6.70 3.57 -10.96
CA HIS A 20 5.94 3.24 -12.16
C HIS A 20 4.88 4.30 -12.42
N TYR A 21 5.04 5.05 -13.51
CA TYR A 21 3.97 5.82 -14.09
C TYR A 21 3.39 5.02 -15.27
N LEU A 22 2.13 4.65 -15.20
CA LEU A 22 1.51 3.75 -16.16
C LEU A 22 1.06 4.50 -17.43
N GLU A 23 1.73 4.25 -18.53
CA GLU A 23 1.37 4.81 -19.84
C GLU A 23 0.22 4.06 -20.52
N LEU A 24 -0.09 2.86 -20.04
CA LEU A 24 -1.17 1.99 -20.52
C LEU A 24 -1.89 1.35 -19.32
N ASP A 25 -3.12 0.88 -19.56
CA ASP A 25 -3.85 0.08 -18.57
C ASP A 25 -3.07 -1.20 -18.26
N THR A 26 -2.78 -1.43 -16.98
CA THR A 26 -1.86 -2.47 -16.51
C THR A 26 -2.50 -3.28 -15.39
N ALA A 27 -2.50 -4.60 -15.51
CA ALA A 27 -3.18 -5.49 -14.56
C ALA A 27 -2.58 -5.44 -13.15
N SER A 28 -1.27 -5.28 -13.05
CA SER A 28 -0.54 -5.24 -11.77
C SER A 28 0.83 -4.62 -11.92
N VAL A 29 1.42 -4.17 -10.81
CA VAL A 29 2.81 -3.73 -10.71
C VAL A 29 3.52 -4.63 -9.70
N THR A 30 4.73 -5.08 -10.03
CA THR A 30 5.56 -5.93 -9.14
C THR A 30 6.89 -5.26 -8.87
N PHE A 31 7.23 -5.11 -7.61
CA PHE A 31 8.55 -4.70 -7.13
C PHE A 31 9.31 -5.94 -6.69
N SER A 32 10.50 -6.18 -7.22
CA SER A 32 11.34 -7.35 -6.91
C SER A 32 12.78 -6.99 -6.51
N SER A 33 13.20 -5.75 -6.73
CA SER A 33 14.50 -5.23 -6.32
C SER A 33 14.35 -4.28 -5.15
N LEU A 34 14.11 -4.83 -3.95
CA LEU A 34 13.69 -4.06 -2.78
C LEU A 34 14.84 -3.33 -2.06
N GLY A 35 16.09 -3.60 -2.44
CA GLY A 35 17.27 -2.99 -1.82
C GLY A 35 17.59 -3.52 -0.41
N SER A 36 18.39 -2.75 0.33
CA SER A 36 18.77 -3.06 1.72
C SER A 36 18.38 -1.90 2.62
N TYR A 37 17.15 -1.90 3.05
CA TYR A 37 16.56 -0.89 3.93
C TYR A 37 15.98 -1.57 5.19
N GLU A 38 15.69 -0.79 6.21
CA GLU A 38 15.02 -1.30 7.42
C GLU A 38 13.53 -1.48 7.17
N HIS A 39 12.91 -0.49 6.50
CA HIS A 39 11.49 -0.47 6.21
C HIS A 39 11.27 -0.05 4.76
N LEU A 40 10.08 -0.33 4.24
CA LEU A 40 9.64 0.15 2.94
C LEU A 40 8.39 1.04 3.10
N GLN A 41 8.22 1.97 2.17
CA GLN A 41 7.00 2.75 2.05
C GLN A 41 6.52 2.73 0.61
N LEU A 42 5.28 2.31 0.40
CA LEU A 42 4.61 2.36 -0.88
C LEU A 42 3.72 3.61 -0.94
N ARG A 43 3.87 4.41 -1.99
CA ARG A 43 3.01 5.57 -2.27
C ARG A 43 2.32 5.37 -3.60
N MET A 44 1.02 5.68 -3.63
CA MET A 44 0.22 5.46 -4.83
C MET A 44 -0.72 6.63 -5.10
N SER A 45 -0.89 6.93 -6.39
CA SER A 45 -2.00 7.70 -6.93
C SER A 45 -2.66 6.82 -7.99
N ALA A 46 -3.79 6.19 -7.69
CA ALA A 46 -4.28 5.06 -8.45
C ALA A 46 -5.76 5.19 -8.88
N ARG A 47 -6.04 4.66 -10.05
CA ARG A 47 -7.37 4.50 -10.62
C ARG A 47 -7.47 3.16 -11.36
N HIS A 48 -8.64 2.50 -11.26
CA HIS A 48 -8.89 1.25 -12.00
C HIS A 48 -9.95 1.43 -13.10
N ASN A 49 -10.09 0.43 -13.98
CA ASN A 49 -11.03 0.42 -15.10
C ASN A 49 -12.13 -0.64 -14.98
N ALA A 50 -12.28 -1.33 -13.85
CA ALA A 50 -13.30 -2.36 -13.67
C ALA A 50 -14.71 -1.81 -13.87
N ALA A 51 -15.53 -2.45 -14.69
CA ALA A 51 -16.86 -1.99 -15.02
C ALA A 51 -17.78 -1.89 -13.80
N GLY A 52 -18.58 -0.83 -13.72
CA GLY A 52 -19.62 -0.63 -12.70
C GLY A 52 -19.08 -0.26 -11.31
N GLY A 53 -17.79 -0.01 -11.16
CA GLY A 53 -17.16 0.27 -9.88
C GLY A 53 -16.93 1.76 -9.59
N GLY A 54 -17.26 2.17 -8.36
CA GLY A 54 -16.70 3.38 -7.74
C GLY A 54 -15.30 3.09 -7.20
N SER A 55 -14.88 3.74 -6.12
CA SER A 55 -13.57 3.50 -5.52
C SER A 55 -13.45 2.08 -4.95
N HIS A 56 -12.37 1.40 -5.25
CA HIS A 56 -12.02 0.08 -4.72
C HIS A 56 -10.82 0.14 -3.78
N MET A 57 -10.55 -0.98 -3.10
CA MET A 57 -9.32 -1.18 -2.34
C MET A 57 -8.24 -1.72 -3.29
N VAL A 58 -7.00 -1.29 -3.11
CA VAL A 58 -5.83 -1.89 -3.74
C VAL A 58 -5.41 -3.10 -2.92
N TYR A 59 -4.99 -4.17 -3.55
CA TYR A 59 -4.49 -5.37 -2.92
C TYR A 59 -2.97 -5.47 -3.02
N LEU A 60 -2.36 -6.01 -1.96
CA LEU A 60 -0.94 -6.32 -1.93
C LEU A 60 -0.74 -7.81 -1.66
N ARG A 61 0.26 -8.38 -2.32
CA ARG A 61 0.69 -9.76 -2.07
C ARG A 61 2.22 -9.81 -1.98
N PHE A 62 2.72 -10.54 -0.99
CA PHE A 62 4.15 -10.70 -0.76
C PHE A 62 4.62 -12.06 -1.23
N ASN A 63 5.79 -12.11 -1.89
CA ASN A 63 6.45 -13.33 -2.35
C ASN A 63 5.55 -14.29 -3.16
N SER A 64 4.55 -13.74 -3.86
CA SER A 64 3.53 -14.53 -4.59
C SER A 64 2.74 -15.50 -3.70
N ASP A 65 2.73 -15.30 -2.37
CA ASP A 65 2.00 -16.15 -1.43
C ASP A 65 0.49 -16.00 -1.63
N THR A 66 -0.18 -17.08 -2.02
CA THR A 66 -1.64 -17.18 -2.20
C THR A 66 -2.30 -17.99 -1.09
N GLY A 67 -1.58 -18.32 -0.03
CA GLY A 67 -2.12 -18.97 1.17
C GLY A 67 -3.03 -18.03 1.97
N GLY A 68 -3.85 -18.61 2.85
CA GLY A 68 -4.74 -17.85 3.74
C GLY A 68 -4.00 -17.17 4.90
N ASN A 69 -2.85 -16.54 4.62
CA ASN A 69 -1.91 -16.05 5.63
C ASN A 69 -2.05 -14.55 5.91
N TYR A 70 -3.06 -13.88 5.34
CA TYR A 70 -3.21 -12.43 5.50
C TYR A 70 -4.39 -12.09 6.41
N THR A 71 -4.16 -11.12 7.27
CA THR A 71 -5.19 -10.50 8.10
C THR A 71 -5.11 -9.00 7.95
N SER A 72 -6.25 -8.33 7.74
CA SER A 72 -6.34 -6.88 7.63
C SER A 72 -7.43 -6.35 8.54
N THR A 73 -7.13 -5.29 9.28
CA THR A 73 -8.10 -4.57 10.12
C THR A 73 -8.02 -3.08 9.77
N PHE A 74 -9.14 -2.47 9.44
CA PHE A 74 -9.17 -1.06 9.08
C PHE A 74 -10.49 -0.38 9.42
N MET A 75 -10.44 0.93 9.51
CA MET A 75 -11.59 1.79 9.61
C MET A 75 -11.76 2.59 8.31
N ASN A 76 -12.97 2.59 7.78
CA ASN A 76 -13.36 3.47 6.69
C ASN A 76 -14.27 4.58 7.24
N ALA A 77 -13.91 5.84 7.04
CA ALA A 77 -14.84 6.95 7.14
C ALA A 77 -15.46 7.19 5.76
N TYR A 78 -16.77 7.15 5.69
CA TYR A 78 -17.54 7.31 4.47
C TYR A 78 -18.40 8.57 4.55
N ASN A 79 -18.23 9.49 3.62
CA ASN A 79 -18.92 10.79 3.57
C ASN A 79 -18.85 11.60 4.88
N GLY A 80 -17.82 11.37 5.70
CA GLY A 80 -17.64 12.06 6.97
C GLY A 80 -18.61 11.68 8.10
N ASN A 81 -19.64 10.90 7.83
CA ASN A 81 -20.72 10.62 8.80
C ASN A 81 -20.74 9.18 9.32
N ASN A 82 -20.15 8.24 8.59
CA ASN A 82 -20.17 6.83 8.96
C ASN A 82 -18.73 6.32 9.07
N VAL A 83 -18.39 5.77 10.22
CA VAL A 83 -17.13 5.06 10.44
C VAL A 83 -17.45 3.57 10.59
N ASN A 84 -16.92 2.76 9.67
CA ASN A 84 -17.14 1.33 9.64
C ASN A 84 -15.84 0.59 9.91
N PRO A 85 -15.72 -0.11 11.06
CA PRO A 85 -14.61 -1.02 11.29
C PRO A 85 -14.78 -2.29 10.45
N ASN A 86 -13.68 -2.79 9.91
CA ASN A 86 -13.65 -4.02 9.13
C ASN A 86 -12.47 -4.88 9.54
N ARG A 87 -12.66 -6.19 9.54
CA ARG A 87 -11.61 -7.17 9.74
C ARG A 87 -11.79 -8.32 8.76
N TYR A 88 -10.72 -8.65 8.06
CA TYR A 88 -10.63 -9.79 7.15
C TYR A 88 -9.48 -10.69 7.60
N THR A 89 -9.74 -11.98 7.76
CA THR A 89 -8.77 -12.98 8.20
C THR A 89 -8.74 -14.13 7.21
N GLY A 90 -7.61 -14.84 7.12
CA GLY A 90 -7.47 -15.99 6.22
C GLY A 90 -7.54 -15.59 4.75
N GLN A 91 -7.10 -14.39 4.42
CA GLN A 91 -7.10 -13.88 3.05
C GLN A 91 -5.85 -14.33 2.30
N THR A 92 -5.91 -14.28 0.97
CA THR A 92 -4.79 -14.59 0.07
C THR A 92 -3.99 -13.36 -0.33
N GLU A 93 -4.34 -12.20 0.21
CA GLU A 93 -3.71 -10.90 0.00
C GLU A 93 -4.01 -9.93 1.16
N VAL A 94 -3.25 -8.84 1.24
CA VAL A 94 -3.61 -7.69 2.08
C VAL A 94 -4.85 -7.03 1.51
N TYR A 95 -5.93 -7.04 2.28
CA TYR A 95 -7.15 -6.29 2.00
C TYR A 95 -6.97 -4.83 2.41
N GLY A 96 -7.17 -3.93 1.46
CA GLY A 96 -7.05 -2.51 1.75
C GLY A 96 -5.61 -2.00 1.83
N GLY A 97 -4.72 -2.51 1.00
CA GLY A 97 -3.39 -1.91 0.79
C GLY A 97 -3.44 -0.49 0.25
N GLY A 98 -4.63 0.06 0.06
CA GLY A 98 -4.88 1.41 -0.41
C GLY A 98 -6.31 1.57 -0.92
N ARG A 99 -6.63 2.80 -1.34
CA ARG A 99 -7.86 3.15 -2.06
C ARG A 99 -7.51 3.71 -3.42
N GLU A 100 -8.26 3.30 -4.42
CA GLU A 100 -8.18 3.79 -5.79
C GLU A 100 -9.53 4.32 -6.28
N SER A 101 -9.51 5.26 -7.22
CA SER A 101 -10.72 5.71 -7.90
C SER A 101 -11.16 4.71 -8.96
N GLY A 102 -12.44 4.67 -9.26
CA GLY A 102 -13.05 3.81 -10.27
C GLY A 102 -13.61 4.56 -11.47
N PRO A 103 -14.15 3.83 -12.47
CA PRO A 103 -14.70 4.43 -13.69
C PRO A 103 -15.88 5.37 -13.46
N LEU A 104 -16.65 5.15 -12.39
CA LEU A 104 -17.79 5.99 -12.03
C LEU A 104 -17.39 7.26 -11.27
N ASP A 105 -16.14 7.34 -10.80
CA ASP A 105 -15.62 8.56 -10.18
C ASP A 105 -15.37 9.62 -11.26
N PRO A 106 -15.36 10.93 -10.93
CA PRO A 106 -15.09 11.98 -11.89
C PRO A 106 -13.84 11.70 -12.72
N ALA A 107 -13.86 12.09 -13.98
CA ALA A 107 -12.71 11.94 -14.88
C ALA A 107 -11.47 12.60 -14.25
N ALA A 108 -10.31 11.98 -14.41
CA ALA A 108 -9.04 12.41 -13.80
C ALA A 108 -9.00 12.43 -12.25
N SER A 109 -9.96 11.80 -11.59
CA SER A 109 -9.88 11.55 -10.13
C SER A 109 -9.08 10.28 -9.86
N TYR A 110 -8.11 10.37 -8.95
CA TYR A 110 -7.28 9.26 -8.49
C TYR A 110 -7.35 9.16 -6.96
N GLY A 111 -7.40 7.95 -6.44
CA GLY A 111 -7.25 7.70 -5.01
C GLY A 111 -5.77 7.76 -4.61
N VAL A 112 -5.50 8.22 -3.38
CA VAL A 112 -4.14 8.32 -2.86
C VAL A 112 -3.94 7.40 -1.68
N SER A 113 -2.73 6.82 -1.57
CA SER A 113 -2.41 5.88 -0.50
C SER A 113 -0.95 5.93 -0.12
N VAL A 114 -0.71 5.72 1.19
CA VAL A 114 0.60 5.46 1.76
C VAL A 114 0.51 4.17 2.57
N VAL A 115 1.45 3.26 2.35
CA VAL A 115 1.57 2.01 3.10
C VAL A 115 2.99 1.89 3.64
N ASP A 116 3.13 1.83 4.95
CA ASP A 116 4.38 1.57 5.63
C ASP A 116 4.52 0.07 5.90
N ILE A 117 5.63 -0.51 5.48
CA ILE A 117 5.94 -1.95 5.57
C ILE A 117 7.18 -2.09 6.45
N TYR A 118 6.99 -2.63 7.67
CA TYR A 118 8.02 -2.63 8.70
C TYR A 118 8.87 -3.88 8.67
N ASP A 119 10.21 -3.72 8.78
CA ASP A 119 11.20 -4.80 8.91
C ASP A 119 11.05 -5.90 7.85
N TYR A 120 10.78 -5.52 6.62
CA TYR A 120 10.42 -6.41 5.52
C TYR A 120 11.45 -7.52 5.23
N ALA A 121 12.72 -7.29 5.54
CA ALA A 121 13.81 -8.25 5.32
C ALA A 121 14.00 -9.23 6.48
N ASN A 122 13.22 -9.12 7.55
CA ASN A 122 13.34 -9.97 8.74
C ASN A 122 12.63 -11.31 8.54
N ALA A 123 13.38 -12.40 8.51
CA ALA A 123 12.86 -13.76 8.34
C ALA A 123 12.47 -14.45 9.65
N ASN A 124 12.47 -13.75 10.79
CA ASN A 124 12.19 -14.33 12.10
C ASN A 124 10.88 -13.83 12.75
N LYS A 125 10.13 -12.99 12.03
CA LYS A 125 8.84 -12.49 12.49
C LYS A 125 7.89 -12.28 11.33
N ASN A 126 6.61 -12.30 11.63
CA ASN A 126 5.55 -11.99 10.67
C ASN A 126 5.62 -10.52 10.26
N LEU A 127 5.30 -10.24 8.99
CA LEU A 127 5.32 -8.90 8.45
C LEU A 127 4.12 -8.09 8.92
N SER A 128 4.38 -6.91 9.45
CA SER A 128 3.35 -5.93 9.80
C SER A 128 3.42 -4.72 8.90
N LEU A 129 2.26 -4.19 8.54
CA LEU A 129 2.14 -2.97 7.74
C LEU A 129 1.01 -2.09 8.24
N GLN A 130 1.14 -0.80 8.00
CA GLN A 130 0.14 0.21 8.28
C GLN A 130 -0.22 0.97 7.01
N GLN A 131 -1.47 1.41 6.89
CA GLN A 131 -1.93 2.12 5.69
C GLN A 131 -2.80 3.32 6.03
N LEU A 132 -2.66 4.34 5.19
CA LEU A 132 -3.53 5.51 5.14
C LEU A 132 -3.89 5.78 3.69
N SER A 133 -5.17 5.93 3.39
CA SER A 133 -5.61 6.18 2.02
C SER A 133 -6.91 6.96 1.96
N GLY A 134 -7.16 7.61 0.83
CA GLY A 134 -8.36 8.37 0.61
C GLY A 134 -8.72 8.59 -0.85
N VAL A 135 -10.02 8.76 -1.07
CA VAL A 135 -10.62 9.21 -2.33
C VAL A 135 -11.61 10.31 -2.00
N THR A 136 -11.51 11.43 -2.68
CA THR A 136 -12.42 12.56 -2.49
C THR A 136 -13.21 12.81 -3.77
N LYS A 137 -14.50 13.12 -3.62
CA LYS A 137 -15.46 13.29 -4.75
C LYS A 137 -15.54 12.07 -5.67
N GLY A 138 -15.59 10.87 -5.09
CA GLY A 138 -15.92 9.67 -5.83
C GLY A 138 -17.34 9.69 -6.40
N TYR A 139 -17.76 8.57 -6.98
CA TYR A 139 -19.10 8.37 -7.52
C TYR A 139 -20.20 8.88 -6.54
N SER A 140 -21.15 9.65 -7.04
CA SER A 140 -22.20 10.29 -6.23
C SER A 140 -21.68 11.23 -5.12
N ASN A 141 -20.55 11.92 -5.34
CA ASN A 141 -19.86 12.78 -4.36
C ASN A 141 -19.38 12.03 -3.10
N GLN A 142 -19.23 10.73 -3.18
CA GLN A 142 -18.74 9.94 -2.05
C GLN A 142 -17.25 10.19 -1.81
N SER A 143 -16.88 10.28 -0.54
CA SER A 143 -15.50 10.39 -0.10
C SER A 143 -15.19 9.29 0.88
N TYR A 144 -13.99 8.73 0.77
CA TYR A 144 -13.48 7.69 1.67
C TYR A 144 -12.17 8.14 2.28
N LEU A 145 -12.05 7.95 3.57
CA LEU A 145 -10.77 7.95 4.28
C LEU A 145 -10.64 6.59 4.97
N MET A 146 -9.53 5.91 4.76
CA MET A 146 -9.27 4.61 5.35
C MET A 146 -7.92 4.61 6.04
N THR A 147 -7.87 4.08 7.25
CA THR A 147 -6.62 3.77 7.96
C THR A 147 -6.73 2.38 8.56
N GLY A 148 -5.61 1.67 8.63
CA GLY A 148 -5.61 0.32 9.14
C GLY A 148 -4.23 -0.28 9.30
N ALA A 149 -4.23 -1.51 9.80
CA ALA A 149 -3.05 -2.35 9.92
C ALA A 149 -3.32 -3.74 9.34
N SER A 150 -2.29 -4.35 8.78
CA SER A 150 -2.37 -5.69 8.25
C SER A 150 -1.16 -6.52 8.67
N LEU A 151 -1.35 -7.82 8.67
CA LEU A 151 -0.36 -8.84 8.98
C LEU A 151 -0.27 -9.82 7.81
N TRP A 152 0.93 -10.14 7.38
CA TRP A 152 1.23 -11.36 6.64
C TRP A 152 1.83 -12.36 7.63
N ASP A 153 1.07 -13.40 7.98
CA ASP A 153 1.43 -14.44 8.94
C ASP A 153 2.37 -15.46 8.31
N ASN A 154 3.57 -14.98 7.98
CA ASN A 154 4.65 -15.77 7.40
C ASN A 154 5.98 -15.13 7.80
N ALA A 155 6.78 -15.86 8.58
CA ALA A 155 8.10 -15.42 9.02
C ALA A 155 9.15 -15.62 7.92
N ALA A 156 8.95 -14.98 6.79
CA ALA A 156 9.88 -14.97 5.66
C ALA A 156 10.23 -13.53 5.27
N ALA A 157 11.49 -13.30 4.87
CA ALA A 157 11.86 -12.02 4.28
C ALA A 157 11.04 -11.74 3.02
N VAL A 158 10.56 -10.52 2.86
CA VAL A 158 9.88 -10.09 1.63
C VAL A 158 10.91 -9.87 0.54
N THR A 159 10.74 -10.55 -0.57
CA THR A 159 11.59 -10.43 -1.77
C THR A 159 10.84 -9.82 -2.95
N SER A 160 9.51 -9.82 -2.91
CA SER A 160 8.68 -9.18 -3.93
C SER A 160 7.36 -8.68 -3.36
N ILE A 161 6.85 -7.60 -3.95
CA ILE A 161 5.57 -6.98 -3.62
C ILE A 161 4.77 -6.86 -4.91
N LEU A 162 3.66 -7.57 -5.00
CA LEU A 162 2.68 -7.44 -6.08
C LEU A 162 1.59 -6.47 -5.63
N VAL A 163 1.30 -5.46 -6.46
CA VAL A 163 0.25 -4.44 -6.25
C VAL A 163 -0.76 -4.55 -7.38
N TYR A 164 -2.05 -4.70 -7.05
CA TYR A 164 -3.07 -4.90 -8.08
C TYR A 164 -4.47 -4.46 -7.61
N PRO A 165 -5.37 -4.08 -8.52
CA PRO A 165 -6.77 -3.82 -8.21
C PRO A 165 -7.52 -5.15 -8.01
N PRO A 166 -8.62 -5.19 -7.24
CA PRO A 166 -9.41 -6.41 -7.02
C PRO A 166 -10.08 -6.94 -8.29
N SER A 167 -10.24 -6.09 -9.28
CA SER A 167 -10.81 -6.42 -10.59
C SER A 167 -10.36 -5.41 -11.65
N GLY A 168 -10.35 -5.85 -12.91
CA GLY A 168 -9.88 -5.01 -14.02
C GLY A 168 -8.38 -4.77 -13.98
N SER A 169 -7.98 -3.57 -14.34
CA SER A 169 -6.59 -3.11 -14.40
C SER A 169 -6.47 -1.71 -13.81
N PHE A 170 -5.29 -1.34 -13.36
CA PHE A 170 -4.95 0.06 -13.14
C PHE A 170 -5.04 0.82 -14.47
N ARG A 171 -5.60 2.01 -14.44
CA ARG A 171 -5.66 2.87 -15.61
C ARG A 171 -4.35 3.59 -15.86
N ARG A 172 -4.13 3.90 -17.14
CA ARG A 172 -3.13 4.88 -17.54
C ARG A 172 -3.19 6.13 -16.66
N GLY A 173 -2.02 6.66 -16.27
CA GLY A 173 -1.88 7.79 -15.34
C GLY A 173 -1.82 7.38 -13.86
N THR A 174 -1.98 6.10 -13.54
CA THR A 174 -1.68 5.58 -12.20
C THR A 174 -0.18 5.67 -11.94
N GLU A 175 0.18 6.14 -10.76
CA GLU A 175 1.56 6.20 -10.27
C GLU A 175 1.70 5.38 -9.00
N ILE A 176 2.71 4.50 -8.98
CA ILE A 176 3.02 3.64 -7.83
C ILE A 176 4.53 3.69 -7.60
N SER A 177 4.95 4.17 -6.44
CA SER A 177 6.36 4.35 -6.10
C SER A 177 6.70 3.63 -4.81
N LEU A 178 7.82 2.92 -4.80
CA LEU A 178 8.40 2.25 -3.64
C LEU A 178 9.61 3.03 -3.14
N TYR A 179 9.65 3.25 -1.84
CA TYR A 179 10.73 3.92 -1.12
C TYR A 179 11.31 3.00 -0.06
N GLY A 180 12.61 3.09 0.13
CA GLY A 180 13.34 2.47 1.22
C GLY A 180 13.57 3.47 2.35
N ILE A 181 13.45 3.02 3.59
CA ILE A 181 13.69 3.81 4.80
C ILE A 181 14.77 3.13 5.61
N LYS A 182 15.80 3.87 5.99
CA LYS A 182 16.89 3.42 6.87
C LYS A 182 17.28 4.51 7.85
N SER A 183 17.75 4.10 9.02
CA SER A 183 18.55 4.95 9.90
C SER A 183 19.96 5.11 9.32
N SER A 184 20.57 6.23 9.50
CA SER A 184 21.95 6.51 9.08
C SER A 184 22.97 6.00 10.09
#